data_40e4c2f2cb3c3ce132017d838bcc0b66
#
_entry.id   40e4c2f2cb3c3ce132017d838bcc0b66
#
_cell.length_a   1.000
_cell.length_b   1.000
_cell.length_c   1.000
_cell.angle_alpha   90.00
_cell.angle_beta   90.00
_cell.angle_gamma   90.00
#
_symmetry.space_group_name_H-M   'P 1'
#
loop_
_entity.id
_entity.type
_entity.pdbx_description
1 polymer ?
#
loop_
_entity_poly.entity_id
_entity_poly.type
_entity_poly.pdbx_seq_one_letter_code
_entity_poly.pdbx_strand_id
1 'polypeptide(L)'
;MLKKKNIRALLPTAALGLLASSLSACSSTPMPPDRGCGVPGGFCAPAAPSASPPPAEPGYMPAPASAPVRTNPVELGPSDGRPLASSLPRPGLQGVRIALLLPMQSDAFAQPAEAVRAGFMAGYERDRSGVTVNLIPTSDSAQATLDAYARASEQNDIVVGPLTRPAVAALATSGIVSKPTIALNHPQTNGPLPRQLLVVGLSLEEEASQVADWAAAEQPGGRALVLTGKAAWQQRLSGAFTARWAQLGLNNATVELPSSDGYVDPNALAELRARMQVDPPQLVFAALDPVQLRQVRSAIGTSLPTYGTGSINPGPDPTVGGPELAGVRILDLPWTVQPDNPLVASYPRWSGETGGYDMKRLYALGIDAYRIARELAARPGARFELDGVTGRLSIDMGAGAGGFRRVETGTVYRDGIYETVAFGR
;
A
#
# COMPACT_ATOMS: atom_id res chain seq x y z
N MET A 1 4.07 64.57 7.82
CA MET A 1 2.72 64.91 7.37
C MET A 1 1.97 63.64 7.11
N LEU A 2 1.27 63.14 8.08
CA LEU A 2 -0.17 63.04 8.32
C LEU A 2 -0.98 62.44 7.17
N LYS A 3 -1.52 61.20 7.34
CA LYS A 3 -2.95 60.99 7.63
C LYS A 3 -3.25 59.52 7.99
N LYS A 4 -3.61 59.33 9.26
CA LYS A 4 -4.36 58.16 9.77
C LYS A 4 -5.78 58.22 9.20
N LYS A 5 -6.35 57.08 8.81
CA LYS A 5 -7.81 56.88 8.71
C LYS A 5 -8.19 55.60 9.49
N ASN A 6 -8.78 55.86 10.63
CA ASN A 6 -9.57 54.88 11.41
C ASN A 6 -10.87 54.62 10.64
N ILE A 7 -11.28 53.35 10.54
CA ILE A 7 -12.65 53.00 10.29
C ILE A 7 -13.05 51.96 11.37
N ARG A 8 -14.10 52.35 12.08
CA ARG A 8 -14.71 51.72 13.24
C ARG A 8 -15.51 50.46 12.87
N ALA A 9 -15.51 49.57 13.83
CA ALA A 9 -16.41 48.41 13.95
C ALA A 9 -17.88 48.78 13.90
N LEU A 10 -18.70 47.89 13.34
CA LEU A 10 -20.11 47.75 13.57
C LEU A 10 -20.44 46.26 13.68
N LEU A 11 -20.73 45.86 14.89
CA LEU A 11 -21.47 44.64 15.22
C LEU A 11 -22.96 44.89 15.03
N PRO A 12 -23.78 43.91 14.68
CA PRO A 12 -25.13 43.80 15.18
C PRO A 12 -25.35 42.56 16.02
N THR A 13 -25.95 42.82 17.13
CA THR A 13 -26.47 41.95 18.18
C THR A 13 -27.68 41.13 17.73
N ALA A 14 -27.75 39.92 18.26
CA ALA A 14 -28.88 39.20 18.83
C ALA A 14 -30.12 38.83 17.98
N ALA A 15 -30.43 37.54 18.01
CA ALA A 15 -31.77 37.06 18.37
C ALA A 15 -31.69 35.62 18.86
N LEU A 16 -31.98 35.48 20.13
CA LEU A 16 -32.28 34.23 20.83
C LEU A 16 -33.67 33.76 20.37
N GLY A 17 -33.79 32.55 19.88
CA GLY A 17 -35.06 31.86 19.58
C GLY A 17 -35.07 30.49 20.21
N LEU A 18 -35.64 30.38 21.42
CA LEU A 18 -36.03 29.12 22.03
C LEU A 18 -37.20 28.51 21.23
N LEU A 19 -37.07 27.27 20.83
CA LEU A 19 -38.23 26.42 20.51
C LEU A 19 -37.94 25.02 21.07
N ALA A 20 -38.64 24.77 22.17
CA ALA A 20 -38.85 23.45 22.74
C ALA A 20 -39.96 22.73 21.93
N SER A 21 -39.78 21.43 21.68
CA SER A 21 -40.86 20.43 21.57
C SER A 21 -40.25 19.10 21.14
N SER A 22 -40.47 18.23 21.89
CA SER A 22 -41.34 17.08 22.16
C SER A 22 -40.66 15.76 21.81
N LEU A 23 -40.32 15.07 22.89
CA LEU A 23 -40.05 13.64 22.92
C LEU A 23 -41.33 12.87 22.51
N SER A 24 -41.24 12.01 21.51
CA SER A 24 -42.21 10.96 21.28
C SER A 24 -41.53 9.62 21.55
N ALA A 25 -41.85 9.02 22.66
CA ALA A 25 -41.56 7.68 23.03
C ALA A 25 -42.42 6.71 22.21
N CYS A 26 -41.87 5.82 21.43
CA CYS A 26 -42.55 4.65 20.89
C CYS A 26 -42.38 3.49 21.85
N SER A 27 -43.42 3.16 22.57
CA SER A 27 -43.57 1.96 23.37
C SER A 27 -43.85 0.76 22.46
N SER A 28 -43.05 -0.28 22.60
CA SER A 28 -43.30 -1.62 22.05
C SER A 28 -44.39 -2.33 22.88
N THR A 29 -45.48 -2.71 22.25
CA THR A 29 -46.44 -3.66 22.80
C THR A 29 -46.23 -5.05 22.23
N PRO A 30 -46.34 -6.10 23.05
CA PRO A 30 -46.22 -7.50 22.60
C PRO A 30 -47.50 -8.01 21.96
N MET A 31 -47.37 -8.82 20.94
CA MET A 31 -48.45 -9.46 20.18
C MET A 31 -48.92 -10.72 20.93
N PRO A 32 -50.26 -10.94 21.10
CA PRO A 32 -50.79 -12.19 21.63
C PRO A 32 -51.07 -13.20 20.52
N PRO A 33 -51.16 -14.51 20.85
CA PRO A 33 -51.23 -15.60 19.90
C PRO A 33 -52.59 -15.86 19.31
N ASP A 34 -52.60 -16.39 18.12
CA ASP A 34 -53.60 -17.17 17.37
C ASP A 34 -55.04 -17.19 17.90
N ARG A 35 -55.99 -16.72 17.10
CA ARG A 35 -57.35 -17.24 17.05
C ARG A 35 -57.85 -17.33 15.61
N GLY A 36 -58.36 -18.49 15.34
CA GLY A 36 -58.79 -19.02 14.08
C GLY A 36 -59.83 -18.27 13.28
N CYS A 37 -59.95 -18.69 12.07
CA CYS A 37 -60.89 -18.29 11.04
C CYS A 37 -62.35 -18.32 11.53
N GLY A 38 -63.01 -17.19 11.39
CA GLY A 38 -64.43 -17.08 11.61
C GLY A 38 -65.00 -15.78 11.09
N VAL A 39 -65.06 -15.61 9.76
CA VAL A 39 -65.88 -14.56 9.14
C VAL A 39 -66.55 -15.15 7.88
N PRO A 40 -67.87 -15.03 7.71
CA PRO A 40 -68.57 -15.57 6.52
C PRO A 40 -68.32 -14.66 5.32
N GLY A 41 -67.81 -15.21 4.23
CA GLY A 41 -67.70 -14.53 2.94
C GLY A 41 -66.32 -14.51 2.26
N GLY A 42 -65.29 -15.13 2.84
CA GLY A 42 -63.96 -15.22 2.20
C GLY A 42 -63.79 -16.43 1.29
N PHE A 43 -63.42 -16.20 0.03
CA PHE A 43 -63.10 -17.25 -0.93
C PHE A 43 -61.85 -18.01 -0.46
N CYS A 44 -62.04 -19.32 -0.17
CA CYS A 44 -60.91 -20.22 0.05
C CYS A 44 -60.28 -20.58 -1.31
N ALA A 45 -59.01 -20.30 -1.44
CA ALA A 45 -58.27 -20.81 -2.59
C ALA A 45 -58.16 -22.36 -2.54
N PRO A 46 -58.30 -23.07 -3.67
CA PRO A 46 -58.23 -24.53 -3.70
C PRO A 46 -56.81 -24.97 -3.34
N ALA A 47 -56.71 -26.00 -2.49
CA ALA A 47 -55.47 -26.66 -2.13
C ALA A 47 -54.75 -27.17 -3.37
N ALA A 48 -53.49 -26.88 -3.47
CA ALA A 48 -52.62 -27.45 -4.51
C ALA A 48 -52.55 -29.00 -4.35
N PRO A 49 -52.54 -29.75 -5.46
CA PRO A 49 -52.44 -31.20 -5.39
C PRO A 49 -51.09 -31.60 -4.81
N SER A 50 -51.13 -32.55 -3.84
CA SER A 50 -49.95 -33.18 -3.25
C SER A 50 -49.06 -33.76 -4.35
N ALA A 51 -47.84 -33.25 -4.43
CA ALA A 51 -46.82 -33.80 -5.30
C ALA A 51 -46.47 -35.23 -4.83
N SER A 52 -46.50 -36.18 -5.74
CA SER A 52 -46.02 -37.56 -5.53
C SER A 52 -44.53 -37.52 -5.20
N PRO A 53 -44.07 -38.43 -4.29
CA PRO A 53 -42.65 -38.51 -3.99
C PRO A 53 -41.83 -38.86 -5.24
N PRO A 54 -40.64 -38.27 -5.43
CA PRO A 54 -39.76 -38.60 -6.57
C PRO A 54 -39.38 -40.09 -6.53
N PRO A 55 -39.13 -40.71 -7.69
CA PRO A 55 -38.65 -42.09 -7.74
C PRO A 55 -37.31 -42.22 -7.01
N ALA A 56 -37.16 -43.34 -6.28
CA ALA A 56 -35.93 -43.66 -5.57
C ALA A 56 -34.73 -43.69 -6.53
N GLU A 57 -33.70 -42.91 -6.23
CA GLU A 57 -32.43 -42.96 -6.96
C GLU A 57 -31.83 -44.36 -6.89
N PRO A 58 -31.20 -44.88 -7.95
CA PRO A 58 -30.51 -46.17 -7.91
C PRO A 58 -29.39 -46.10 -6.89
N GLY A 59 -29.38 -47.05 -5.96
CA GLY A 59 -28.46 -47.11 -4.86
C GLY A 59 -27.00 -46.95 -5.32
N TYR A 60 -26.34 -45.99 -4.75
CA TYR A 60 -24.88 -45.78 -4.83
C TYR A 60 -24.19 -47.03 -4.22
N MET A 61 -23.64 -47.88 -5.10
CA MET A 61 -22.70 -48.90 -4.63
C MET A 61 -21.39 -48.22 -4.27
N PRO A 62 -20.90 -48.31 -3.04
CA PRO A 62 -19.59 -47.79 -2.73
C PRO A 62 -18.54 -48.53 -3.55
N ALA A 63 -17.66 -47.76 -4.20
CA ALA A 63 -16.51 -48.31 -4.91
C ALA A 63 -15.68 -49.19 -3.94
N PRO A 64 -15.09 -50.27 -4.43
CA PRO A 64 -14.25 -51.14 -3.58
C PRO A 64 -13.11 -50.31 -3.00
N ALA A 65 -12.88 -50.41 -1.70
CA ALA A 65 -11.81 -49.77 -0.97
C ALA A 65 -10.49 -50.01 -1.68
N SER A 66 -9.85 -48.93 -2.12
CA SER A 66 -8.52 -48.96 -2.71
C SER A 66 -7.57 -49.60 -1.71
N ALA A 67 -6.81 -50.61 -2.13
CA ALA A 67 -5.78 -51.23 -1.31
C ALA A 67 -4.82 -50.18 -0.78
N PRO A 68 -4.33 -50.30 0.46
CA PRO A 68 -3.41 -49.32 1.02
C PRO A 68 -2.17 -49.23 0.15
N VAL A 69 -1.89 -48.01 -0.34
CA VAL A 69 -0.65 -47.70 -1.06
C VAL A 69 0.49 -47.93 -0.07
N ARG A 70 1.29 -49.00 -0.30
CA ARG A 70 2.55 -49.16 0.40
C ARG A 70 3.52 -48.11 -0.10
N THR A 71 3.68 -47.03 0.63
CA THR A 71 4.81 -46.13 0.46
C THR A 71 6.04 -46.82 1.04
N ASN A 72 6.90 -47.33 0.18
CA ASN A 72 8.24 -47.66 0.59
C ASN A 72 8.93 -46.36 0.94
N PRO A 73 9.54 -46.20 2.13
CA PRO A 73 10.39 -45.02 2.37
C PRO A 73 11.52 -45.06 1.35
N VAL A 74 11.62 -44.05 0.52
CA VAL A 74 12.80 -43.80 -0.28
C VAL A 74 13.89 -43.42 0.72
N GLU A 75 14.84 -44.33 0.99
CA GLU A 75 16.08 -43.94 1.63
C GLU A 75 16.74 -42.93 0.72
N LEU A 76 16.63 -41.65 1.09
CA LEU A 76 17.49 -40.62 0.54
C LEU A 76 18.90 -41.01 0.99
N GLY A 77 19.71 -41.47 0.05
CA GLY A 77 21.14 -41.69 0.28
C GLY A 77 21.74 -40.45 0.94
N PRO A 78 22.88 -40.56 1.63
CA PRO A 78 23.48 -39.45 2.32
C PRO A 78 23.55 -38.28 1.34
N SER A 79 22.74 -37.25 1.59
CA SER A 79 22.83 -35.97 0.88
C SER A 79 24.23 -35.49 1.14
N ASP A 80 25.05 -35.41 0.05
CA ASP A 80 26.28 -34.68 0.12
C ASP A 80 25.97 -33.34 0.75
N GLY A 81 26.38 -33.19 2.03
CA GLY A 81 26.04 -32.07 2.88
C GLY A 81 26.68 -30.78 2.40
N ARG A 82 26.26 -30.33 1.24
CA ARG A 82 26.46 -28.94 0.81
C ARG A 82 25.36 -28.13 1.46
N PRO A 83 25.66 -27.35 2.50
CA PRO A 83 24.71 -26.39 3.00
C PRO A 83 24.33 -25.49 1.84
N LEU A 84 23.03 -25.39 1.55
CA LEU A 84 22.49 -24.29 0.77
C LEU A 84 23.15 -23.02 1.31
N ALA A 85 23.71 -22.18 0.44
CA ALA A 85 24.60 -21.05 0.70
C ALA A 85 24.00 -19.91 1.55
N SER A 86 23.23 -20.24 2.57
CA SER A 86 22.52 -19.30 3.48
C SER A 86 23.09 -19.24 4.89
N SER A 87 24.21 -19.91 5.19
CA SER A 87 24.77 -19.86 6.53
C SER A 87 26.31 -19.74 6.54
N LEU A 88 26.86 -18.85 5.74
CA LEU A 88 28.15 -18.30 6.14
C LEU A 88 27.91 -17.52 7.44
N PRO A 89 28.71 -17.78 8.51
CA PRO A 89 28.64 -16.95 9.69
C PRO A 89 28.87 -15.51 9.24
N ARG A 90 27.86 -14.65 9.37
CA ARG A 90 28.03 -13.22 9.13
C ARG A 90 29.10 -12.76 10.12
N PRO A 91 30.13 -12.01 9.68
CA PRO A 91 31.05 -11.40 10.62
C PRO A 91 30.23 -10.69 11.68
N GLY A 92 30.40 -11.05 12.95
CA GLY A 92 29.65 -10.44 14.03
C GLY A 92 29.93 -8.94 14.00
N LEU A 93 28.89 -8.11 13.81
CA LEU A 93 29.01 -6.67 13.98
C LEU A 93 29.43 -6.41 15.44
N GLN A 94 30.37 -5.52 15.65
CA GLN A 94 30.80 -5.13 16.99
C GLN A 94 30.76 -3.61 17.10
N GLY A 95 29.88 -3.12 17.97
CA GLY A 95 29.87 -1.71 18.37
C GLY A 95 29.39 -0.73 17.29
N VAL A 96 28.63 -1.19 16.28
CA VAL A 96 28.04 -0.30 15.25
C VAL A 96 26.95 0.56 15.86
N ARG A 97 27.04 1.87 15.66
CA ARG A 97 26.08 2.86 16.15
C ARG A 97 25.27 3.40 14.97
N ILE A 98 23.96 3.24 15.04
CA ILE A 98 23.02 3.73 14.02
C ILE A 98 22.19 4.85 14.64
N ALA A 99 22.22 6.04 14.05
CA ALA A 99 21.30 7.12 14.39
C ALA A 99 20.00 6.96 13.61
N LEU A 100 18.87 7.00 14.29
CA LEU A 100 17.52 7.04 13.68
C LEU A 100 16.97 8.46 13.84
N LEU A 101 17.01 9.24 12.74
CA LEU A 101 16.67 10.66 12.69
C LEU A 101 15.25 10.85 12.14
N LEU A 102 14.28 11.14 12.99
CA LEU A 102 12.86 11.20 12.64
C LEU A 102 12.16 12.46 13.18
N PRO A 103 11.16 13.00 12.46
CA PRO A 103 10.43 14.22 12.86
C PRO A 103 9.37 13.93 13.95
N MET A 104 9.81 13.37 15.07
CA MET A 104 8.93 13.00 16.20
C MET A 104 8.33 14.20 16.93
N GLN A 105 8.89 15.40 16.74
CA GLN A 105 8.45 16.64 17.36
C GLN A 105 7.52 17.47 16.45
N SER A 106 7.11 16.92 15.30
CA SER A 106 6.19 17.56 14.38
C SER A 106 4.78 17.04 14.56
N ASP A 107 3.80 17.90 14.77
CA ASP A 107 2.39 17.50 14.88
C ASP A 107 1.89 16.82 13.59
N ALA A 108 2.37 17.28 12.42
CA ALA A 108 1.97 16.71 11.13
C ALA A 108 2.61 15.36 10.82
N PHE A 109 3.84 15.11 11.31
CA PHE A 109 4.63 13.93 10.95
C PHE A 109 4.90 12.97 12.10
N ALA A 110 4.40 13.25 13.32
CA ALA A 110 4.62 12.37 14.48
C ALA A 110 4.10 10.95 14.24
N GLN A 111 2.89 10.79 13.69
CA GLN A 111 2.33 9.46 13.38
C GLN A 111 3.12 8.71 12.29
N PRO A 112 3.41 9.31 11.11
CA PRO A 112 4.31 8.71 10.13
C PRO A 112 5.68 8.34 10.69
N ALA A 113 6.27 9.22 11.50
CA ALA A 113 7.55 8.98 12.14
C ALA A 113 7.49 7.81 13.14
N GLU A 114 6.41 7.72 13.91
CA GLU A 114 6.19 6.61 14.86
C GLU A 114 6.03 5.27 14.12
N ALA A 115 5.30 5.23 13.00
CA ALA A 115 5.17 4.02 12.19
C ALA A 115 6.54 3.53 11.69
N VAL A 116 7.36 4.44 11.15
CA VAL A 116 8.73 4.12 10.73
C VAL A 116 9.60 3.68 11.91
N ARG A 117 9.54 4.40 13.04
CA ARG A 117 10.29 4.06 14.25
C ARG A 117 9.95 2.65 14.74
N ALA A 118 8.66 2.35 14.85
CA ALA A 118 8.19 1.04 15.31
C ALA A 118 8.65 -0.09 14.38
N GLY A 119 8.56 0.11 13.06
CA GLY A 119 9.06 -0.86 12.09
C GLY A 119 10.58 -1.05 12.17
N PHE A 120 11.32 0.05 12.29
CA PHE A 120 12.78 0.02 12.47
C PHE A 120 13.17 -0.75 13.74
N MET A 121 12.48 -0.48 14.84
CA MET A 121 12.72 -1.20 16.11
C MET A 121 12.31 -2.67 16.03
N ALA A 122 11.26 -3.03 15.31
CA ALA A 122 10.92 -4.44 15.06
C ALA A 122 12.04 -5.17 14.30
N GLY A 123 12.66 -4.50 13.33
CA GLY A 123 13.86 -5.00 12.67
C GLY A 123 15.04 -5.17 13.62
N TYR A 124 15.30 -4.17 14.47
CA TYR A 124 16.35 -4.15 15.47
C TYR A 124 16.18 -5.27 16.51
N GLU A 125 14.99 -5.42 17.08
CA GLU A 125 14.73 -6.46 18.08
C GLU A 125 14.95 -7.87 17.56
N ARG A 126 14.69 -8.08 16.28
CA ARG A 126 14.91 -9.38 15.64
C ARG A 126 16.39 -9.72 15.46
N ASP A 127 17.24 -8.73 15.21
CA ASP A 127 18.67 -8.94 14.93
C ASP A 127 19.52 -7.75 15.40
N ARG A 128 19.60 -7.59 16.73
CA ARG A 128 20.29 -6.48 17.39
C ARG A 128 21.77 -6.71 17.67
N SER A 129 22.29 -7.90 17.36
CA SER A 129 23.67 -8.28 17.74
C SER A 129 24.72 -7.31 17.16
N GLY A 130 25.52 -6.71 18.05
CA GLY A 130 26.60 -5.80 17.69
C GLY A 130 26.17 -4.42 17.20
N VAL A 131 24.89 -4.07 17.34
CA VAL A 131 24.33 -2.78 16.92
C VAL A 131 23.74 -2.04 18.10
N THR A 132 23.93 -0.72 18.15
CA THR A 132 23.24 0.20 19.05
C THR A 132 22.47 1.22 18.22
N VAL A 133 21.21 1.47 18.58
CA VAL A 133 20.35 2.45 17.91
C VAL A 133 20.16 3.67 18.79
N ASN A 134 20.47 4.85 18.25
CA ASN A 134 20.27 6.14 18.87
C ASN A 134 19.11 6.87 18.17
N LEU A 135 17.95 6.97 18.83
CA LEU A 135 16.84 7.76 18.32
C LEU A 135 17.12 9.26 18.50
N ILE A 136 17.03 10.01 17.41
CA ILE A 136 17.24 11.46 17.37
C ILE A 136 15.96 12.12 16.87
N PRO A 137 15.11 12.61 17.80
CA PRO A 137 13.89 13.29 17.41
C PRO A 137 14.20 14.68 16.84
N THR A 138 13.54 15.02 15.73
CA THR A 138 13.61 16.35 15.10
C THR A 138 12.22 16.94 14.96
N SER A 139 12.17 18.24 14.67
CA SER A 139 10.97 18.89 14.13
C SER A 139 10.85 18.64 12.62
N ASP A 140 9.89 19.26 11.96
CA ASP A 140 9.73 19.30 10.50
C ASP A 140 10.59 20.37 9.81
N SER A 141 11.30 21.21 10.58
CA SER A 141 12.23 22.20 10.06
C SER A 141 13.43 21.54 9.38
N ALA A 142 13.66 21.87 8.14
CA ALA A 142 14.83 21.40 7.40
C ALA A 142 16.14 21.79 8.08
N GLN A 143 16.26 23.03 8.60
CA GLN A 143 17.46 23.50 9.29
C GLN A 143 17.71 22.71 10.60
N ALA A 144 16.67 22.52 11.42
CA ALA A 144 16.79 21.72 12.64
C ALA A 144 17.22 20.28 12.34
N THR A 145 16.77 19.72 11.22
CA THR A 145 17.18 18.40 10.75
C THR A 145 18.65 18.38 10.32
N LEU A 146 19.14 19.40 9.62
CA LEU A 146 20.56 19.51 9.26
C LEU A 146 21.46 19.63 10.49
N ASP A 147 21.09 20.43 11.49
CA ASP A 147 21.83 20.57 12.74
C ASP A 147 21.85 19.27 13.55
N ALA A 148 20.75 18.56 13.58
CA ALA A 148 20.65 17.25 14.20
C ALA A 148 21.47 16.19 13.46
N TYR A 149 21.45 16.22 12.12
CA TYR A 149 22.26 15.34 11.28
C TYR A 149 23.76 15.53 11.51
N ALA A 150 24.23 16.79 11.57
CA ALA A 150 25.64 17.09 11.82
C ALA A 150 26.12 16.44 13.15
N ARG A 151 25.37 16.65 14.23
CA ARG A 151 25.68 16.03 15.53
C ARG A 151 25.57 14.50 15.50
N ALA A 152 24.54 13.97 14.79
CA ALA A 152 24.37 12.53 14.65
C ALA A 152 25.54 11.86 13.93
N SER A 153 26.03 12.46 12.86
CA SER A 153 27.12 11.93 12.03
C SER A 153 28.46 11.88 12.76
N GLU A 154 28.70 12.73 13.76
CA GLU A 154 29.90 12.69 14.60
C GLU A 154 29.90 11.48 15.56
N GLN A 155 28.74 11.09 16.05
CA GLN A 155 28.59 10.11 17.13
C GLN A 155 28.16 8.72 16.64
N ASN A 156 27.76 8.60 15.39
CA ASN A 156 27.24 7.37 14.82
C ASN A 156 27.95 7.00 13.52
N ASP A 157 27.87 5.74 13.17
CA ASP A 157 28.55 5.18 12.01
C ASP A 157 27.65 5.21 10.76
N ILE A 158 26.33 5.15 10.98
CA ILE A 158 25.30 5.23 9.93
C ILE A 158 24.17 6.12 10.44
N VAL A 159 23.56 6.91 9.53
CA VAL A 159 22.37 7.71 9.81
C VAL A 159 21.20 7.18 8.97
N VAL A 160 20.05 6.90 9.60
CA VAL A 160 18.79 6.54 8.96
C VAL A 160 17.80 7.68 9.16
N GLY A 161 17.27 8.21 8.11
CA GLY A 161 16.52 9.47 8.03
C GLY A 161 17.30 10.50 7.20
N PRO A 162 16.68 11.66 6.94
CA PRO A 162 15.36 12.10 7.40
C PRO A 162 14.18 11.47 6.64
N LEU A 163 12.96 11.71 7.17
CA LEU A 163 11.71 11.18 6.59
C LEU A 163 10.97 12.19 5.71
N THR A 164 11.04 13.48 5.99
CA THR A 164 10.28 14.48 5.23
C THR A 164 11.00 14.89 3.94
N ARG A 165 10.26 15.08 2.85
CA ARG A 165 10.82 15.48 1.55
C ARG A 165 11.67 16.75 1.63
N PRO A 166 11.21 17.85 2.32
CA PRO A 166 12.02 19.06 2.46
C PRO A 166 13.35 18.81 3.19
N ALA A 167 13.34 17.99 4.24
CA ALA A 167 14.56 17.67 4.99
C ALA A 167 15.53 16.82 4.16
N VAL A 168 15.02 15.84 3.38
CA VAL A 168 15.86 15.06 2.45
C VAL A 168 16.45 15.97 1.37
N ALA A 169 15.67 16.88 0.80
CA ALA A 169 16.14 17.84 -0.21
C ALA A 169 17.23 18.76 0.35
N ALA A 170 17.02 19.30 1.56
CA ALA A 170 18.02 20.13 2.24
C ALA A 170 19.31 19.34 2.52
N LEU A 171 19.19 18.08 3.00
CA LEU A 171 20.35 17.25 3.26
C LEU A 171 21.11 16.92 1.96
N ALA A 172 20.39 16.58 0.89
CA ALA A 172 20.99 16.25 -0.41
C ALA A 172 21.82 17.40 -1.01
N THR A 173 21.46 18.65 -0.71
CA THR A 173 22.12 19.86 -1.24
C THR A 173 23.08 20.53 -0.26
N SER A 174 23.13 20.08 0.99
CA SER A 174 23.88 20.74 2.07
C SER A 174 25.40 20.57 2.00
N GLY A 175 25.88 19.52 1.32
CA GLY A 175 27.31 19.18 1.30
C GLY A 175 27.86 18.56 2.60
N ILE A 176 27.02 18.33 3.64
CA ILE A 176 27.48 17.78 4.94
C ILE A 176 27.41 16.26 5.05
N VAL A 177 26.90 15.56 4.02
CA VAL A 177 26.73 14.10 4.05
C VAL A 177 28.09 13.42 3.98
N SER A 178 28.60 13.00 5.14
CA SER A 178 29.92 12.40 5.32
C SER A 178 29.89 10.93 5.73
N LYS A 179 28.75 10.45 6.21
CA LYS A 179 28.53 9.05 6.64
C LYS A 179 27.52 8.37 5.75
N PRO A 180 27.52 7.03 5.65
CA PRO A 180 26.45 6.30 5.01
C PRO A 180 25.10 6.72 5.61
N THR A 181 24.24 7.25 4.75
CA THR A 181 22.96 7.85 5.15
C THR A 181 21.84 7.25 4.31
N ILE A 182 20.78 6.80 4.98
CA ILE A 182 19.60 6.19 4.37
C ILE A 182 18.45 7.17 4.50
N ALA A 183 18.18 7.96 3.46
CA ALA A 183 17.02 8.85 3.41
C ALA A 183 15.73 8.04 3.19
N LEU A 184 14.68 8.36 3.96
CA LEU A 184 13.42 7.61 3.98
C LEU A 184 12.35 8.23 3.07
N ASN A 185 12.74 9.18 2.23
CA ASN A 185 11.87 9.79 1.23
C ASN A 185 12.70 10.33 0.07
N HIS A 186 12.03 10.62 -1.04
CA HIS A 186 12.67 11.16 -2.24
C HIS A 186 12.82 12.69 -2.14
N PRO A 187 14.00 13.23 -2.43
CA PRO A 187 14.18 14.68 -2.51
C PRO A 187 13.44 15.23 -3.73
N GLN A 188 12.91 16.45 -3.61
CA GLN A 188 12.37 17.21 -4.74
C GLN A 188 13.48 18.06 -5.37
N THR A 189 14.56 17.41 -5.79
CA THR A 189 15.72 18.07 -6.41
C THR A 189 16.11 17.35 -7.68
N ASN A 190 16.56 18.08 -8.68
CA ASN A 190 17.01 17.54 -9.96
C ASN A 190 18.55 17.39 -10.04
N GLY A 191 19.26 17.60 -8.94
CA GLY A 191 20.72 17.50 -8.88
C GLY A 191 21.23 16.10 -8.52
N PRO A 192 22.54 15.85 -8.72
CA PRO A 192 23.16 14.61 -8.29
C PRO A 192 23.11 14.47 -6.77
N LEU A 193 22.81 13.28 -6.28
CA LEU A 193 22.82 13.00 -4.85
C LEU A 193 24.25 12.78 -4.34
N PRO A 194 24.54 13.11 -3.06
CA PRO A 194 25.81 12.78 -2.43
C PRO A 194 26.06 11.25 -2.46
N ARG A 195 27.30 10.83 -2.67
CA ARG A 195 27.67 9.41 -2.80
C ARG A 195 27.31 8.58 -1.55
N GLN A 196 27.30 9.20 -0.38
CA GLN A 196 26.96 8.54 0.87
C GLN A 196 25.46 8.56 1.19
N LEU A 197 24.62 9.14 0.31
CA LEU A 197 23.18 9.25 0.50
C LEU A 197 22.45 8.21 -0.36
N LEU A 198 21.85 7.23 0.29
CA LEU A 198 20.95 6.24 -0.31
C LEU A 198 19.51 6.67 -0.05
N VAL A 199 18.70 6.76 -1.09
CA VAL A 199 17.28 7.11 -0.99
C VAL A 199 16.44 5.84 -1.09
N VAL A 200 15.76 5.46 -0.01
CA VAL A 200 14.97 4.22 0.07
C VAL A 200 13.47 4.46 0.28
N GLY A 201 13.03 5.70 0.17
CA GLY A 201 11.62 6.07 0.33
C GLY A 201 10.68 5.26 -0.58
N LEU A 202 9.41 5.23 -0.21
CA LEU A 202 8.35 4.71 -1.08
C LEU A 202 8.01 5.78 -2.12
N SER A 203 7.96 5.40 -3.40
CA SER A 203 7.70 6.31 -4.51
C SER A 203 6.49 5.85 -5.33
N LEU A 204 5.45 6.65 -5.32
CA LEU A 204 4.27 6.42 -6.17
C LEU A 204 4.66 6.41 -7.66
N GLU A 205 5.63 7.22 -8.03
CA GLU A 205 6.11 7.34 -9.41
C GLU A 205 6.86 6.08 -9.87
N GLU A 206 7.66 5.49 -8.99
CA GLU A 206 8.34 4.22 -9.28
C GLU A 206 7.36 3.06 -9.33
N GLU A 207 6.39 3.00 -8.41
CA GLU A 207 5.30 2.03 -8.43
C GLU A 207 4.53 2.09 -9.75
N ALA A 208 4.09 3.27 -10.17
CA ALA A 208 3.37 3.46 -11.43
C ALA A 208 4.21 3.05 -12.65
N SER A 209 5.51 3.34 -12.63
CA SER A 209 6.44 2.92 -13.69
C SER A 209 6.59 1.40 -13.75
N GLN A 210 6.68 0.71 -12.62
CA GLN A 210 6.72 -0.75 -12.56
C GLN A 210 5.41 -1.37 -13.06
N VAL A 211 4.25 -0.75 -12.75
CA VAL A 211 2.95 -1.18 -13.28
C VAL A 211 2.91 -1.02 -14.79
N ALA A 212 3.47 0.05 -15.36
CA ALA A 212 3.53 0.24 -16.80
C ALA A 212 4.39 -0.84 -17.47
N ASP A 213 5.56 -1.17 -16.90
CA ASP A 213 6.41 -2.26 -17.41
C ASP A 213 5.68 -3.61 -17.35
N TRP A 214 4.98 -3.90 -16.26
CA TRP A 214 4.20 -5.12 -16.10
C TRP A 214 3.05 -5.20 -17.12
N ALA A 215 2.25 -4.13 -17.22
CA ALA A 215 1.13 -4.07 -18.15
C ALA A 215 1.58 -4.20 -19.61
N ALA A 216 2.70 -3.58 -19.99
CA ALA A 216 3.27 -3.69 -21.32
C ALA A 216 3.73 -5.13 -21.65
N ALA A 217 4.27 -5.85 -20.66
CA ALA A 217 4.69 -7.23 -20.83
C ALA A 217 3.48 -8.18 -21.01
N GLU A 218 2.37 -7.96 -20.29
CA GLU A 218 1.15 -8.76 -20.43
C GLU A 218 0.29 -8.37 -21.63
N GLN A 219 0.36 -7.11 -22.07
CA GLN A 219 -0.47 -6.55 -23.16
C GLN A 219 0.43 -5.87 -24.22
N PRO A 220 1.24 -6.64 -24.97
CA PRO A 220 2.13 -6.07 -25.97
C PRO A 220 1.39 -5.26 -27.03
N GLY A 221 1.80 -4.00 -27.23
CA GLY A 221 1.17 -3.09 -28.18
C GLY A 221 -0.20 -2.56 -27.74
N GLY A 222 -0.64 -2.86 -26.52
CA GLY A 222 -1.94 -2.46 -26.01
C GLY A 222 -2.06 -0.95 -25.84
N ARG A 223 -3.27 -0.42 -26.11
CA ARG A 223 -3.59 0.96 -25.79
C ARG A 223 -4.19 1.07 -24.40
N ALA A 224 -3.57 1.88 -23.55
CA ALA A 224 -4.01 2.07 -22.18
C ALA A 224 -5.06 3.19 -22.05
N LEU A 225 -6.07 2.94 -21.23
CA LEU A 225 -6.94 3.97 -20.68
C LEU A 225 -6.47 4.27 -19.25
N VAL A 226 -5.98 5.48 -19.04
CA VAL A 226 -5.50 5.96 -17.74
C VAL A 226 -6.61 6.72 -17.05
N LEU A 227 -7.09 6.22 -15.91
CA LEU A 227 -8.13 6.85 -15.12
C LEU A 227 -7.49 7.54 -13.91
N THR A 228 -7.84 8.79 -13.68
CA THR A 228 -7.29 9.60 -12.59
C THR A 228 -8.37 10.47 -11.96
N GLY A 229 -8.18 10.87 -10.71
CA GLY A 229 -8.97 11.93 -10.08
C GLY A 229 -8.20 13.23 -9.98
N LYS A 230 -8.71 14.20 -9.23
CA LYS A 230 -8.12 15.55 -9.03
C LYS A 230 -7.06 15.62 -7.93
N ALA A 231 -6.98 14.61 -7.06
CA ALA A 231 -6.03 14.63 -5.97
C ALA A 231 -4.59 14.61 -6.49
N ALA A 232 -3.70 15.36 -5.84
CA ALA A 232 -2.31 15.50 -6.28
C ALA A 232 -1.57 14.16 -6.43
N TRP A 233 -1.85 13.19 -5.54
CA TRP A 233 -1.25 11.86 -5.62
C TRP A 233 -1.76 11.07 -6.84
N GLN A 234 -3.05 11.21 -7.21
CA GLN A 234 -3.64 10.56 -8.39
C GLN A 234 -3.01 11.11 -9.68
N GLN A 235 -2.85 12.43 -9.76
CA GLN A 235 -2.20 13.09 -10.90
C GLN A 235 -0.73 12.65 -11.04
N ARG A 236 -0.01 12.49 -9.93
CA ARG A 236 1.38 11.99 -9.95
C ARG A 236 1.47 10.56 -10.43
N LEU A 237 0.58 9.66 -9.94
CA LEU A 237 0.51 8.28 -10.40
C LEU A 237 0.21 8.19 -11.90
N SER A 238 -0.83 8.89 -12.36
CA SER A 238 -1.23 8.89 -13.76
C SER A 238 -0.14 9.45 -14.66
N GLY A 239 0.52 10.54 -14.23
CA GLY A 239 1.63 11.16 -14.94
C GLY A 239 2.84 10.23 -15.08
N ALA A 240 3.22 9.55 -14.02
CA ALA A 240 4.34 8.61 -14.03
C ALA A 240 4.07 7.38 -14.91
N PHE A 241 2.88 6.80 -14.79
CA PHE A 241 2.46 5.70 -15.68
C PHE A 241 2.50 6.14 -17.14
N THR A 242 1.87 7.27 -17.48
CA THR A 242 1.80 7.80 -18.83
C THR A 242 3.20 8.08 -19.41
N ALA A 243 4.09 8.68 -18.61
CA ALA A 243 5.46 8.94 -19.04
C ALA A 243 6.23 7.65 -19.34
N ARG A 244 6.09 6.62 -18.46
CA ARG A 244 6.74 5.32 -18.67
C ARG A 244 6.14 4.59 -19.87
N TRP A 245 4.81 4.62 -20.04
CA TRP A 245 4.09 4.02 -21.16
C TRP A 245 4.54 4.61 -22.49
N ALA A 246 4.69 5.94 -22.56
CA ALA A 246 5.22 6.64 -23.74
C ALA A 246 6.70 6.27 -24.02
N GLN A 247 7.55 6.13 -23.00
CA GLN A 247 8.94 5.65 -23.17
C GLN A 247 9.01 4.23 -23.77
N LEU A 248 8.00 3.39 -23.52
CA LEU A 248 7.87 2.06 -24.13
C LEU A 248 7.31 2.12 -25.56
N GLY A 249 7.03 3.30 -26.09
CA GLY A 249 6.49 3.50 -27.45
C GLY A 249 5.00 3.18 -27.56
N LEU A 250 4.27 3.14 -26.45
CA LEU A 250 2.87 2.71 -26.40
C LEU A 250 1.91 3.90 -26.25
N ASN A 251 0.69 3.75 -26.80
CA ASN A 251 -0.31 4.81 -26.80
C ASN A 251 -1.24 4.70 -25.58
N ASN A 252 -1.64 5.86 -25.05
CA ASN A 252 -2.64 5.94 -23.98
C ASN A 252 -3.62 7.09 -24.22
N ALA A 253 -4.74 7.00 -23.49
CA ALA A 253 -5.68 8.11 -23.35
C ALA A 253 -5.95 8.30 -21.85
N THR A 254 -5.88 9.54 -21.38
CA THR A 254 -6.15 9.86 -19.96
C THR A 254 -7.53 10.46 -19.81
N VAL A 255 -8.27 10.02 -18.80
CA VAL A 255 -9.58 10.53 -18.38
C VAL A 255 -9.53 10.92 -16.92
N GLU A 256 -9.79 12.18 -16.62
CA GLU A 256 -10.00 12.65 -15.26
C GLU A 256 -11.45 12.41 -14.85
N LEU A 257 -11.65 11.78 -13.71
CA LEU A 257 -12.96 11.46 -13.14
C LEU A 257 -13.22 12.39 -11.95
N PRO A 258 -14.06 13.41 -12.10
CA PRO A 258 -14.50 14.21 -10.98
C PRO A 258 -15.16 13.34 -9.89
N SER A 259 -14.82 13.60 -8.65
CA SER A 259 -15.41 12.91 -7.50
C SER A 259 -15.70 13.88 -6.36
N SER A 260 -16.74 13.61 -5.57
CA SER A 260 -17.10 14.31 -4.37
C SER A 260 -17.44 13.31 -3.28
N ASP A 261 -16.93 13.53 -2.06
CA ASP A 261 -17.15 12.66 -0.90
C ASP A 261 -16.86 11.15 -1.17
N GLY A 262 -15.83 10.86 -1.99
CA GLY A 262 -15.45 9.49 -2.37
C GLY A 262 -16.29 8.90 -3.52
N TYR A 263 -17.26 9.64 -4.06
CA TYR A 263 -18.13 9.18 -5.16
C TYR A 263 -17.72 9.85 -6.48
N VAL A 264 -17.54 9.02 -7.51
CA VAL A 264 -17.30 9.48 -8.88
C VAL A 264 -18.59 10.06 -9.46
N ASP A 265 -18.49 11.18 -10.17
CA ASP A 265 -19.63 11.82 -10.82
C ASP A 265 -20.33 10.84 -11.79
N PRO A 266 -21.65 10.59 -11.65
CA PRO A 266 -22.38 9.69 -12.54
C PRO A 266 -22.36 10.10 -14.02
N ASN A 267 -22.29 11.40 -14.32
CA ASN A 267 -22.19 11.87 -15.71
C ASN A 267 -20.81 11.52 -16.29
N ALA A 268 -19.75 11.69 -15.50
CA ALA A 268 -18.39 11.29 -15.92
C ALA A 268 -18.31 9.77 -16.18
N LEU A 269 -19.02 8.94 -15.41
CA LEU A 269 -19.11 7.50 -15.64
C LEU A 269 -19.89 7.18 -16.95
N ALA A 270 -20.95 7.92 -17.24
CA ALA A 270 -21.71 7.77 -18.48
C ALA A 270 -20.87 8.19 -19.72
N GLU A 271 -20.14 9.29 -19.63
CA GLU A 271 -19.21 9.77 -20.67
C GLU A 271 -18.07 8.76 -20.90
N LEU A 272 -17.51 8.22 -19.81
CA LEU A 272 -16.49 7.17 -19.90
C LEU A 272 -16.99 5.95 -20.67
N ARG A 273 -18.20 5.48 -20.39
CA ARG A 273 -18.82 4.37 -21.14
C ARG A 273 -18.97 4.69 -22.62
N ALA A 274 -19.50 5.87 -22.93
CA ALA A 274 -19.70 6.30 -24.32
C ALA A 274 -18.37 6.37 -25.08
N ARG A 275 -17.33 6.93 -24.46
CA ARG A 275 -15.99 6.98 -25.02
C ARG A 275 -15.40 5.60 -25.31
N MET A 276 -15.55 4.65 -24.38
CA MET A 276 -15.04 3.28 -24.54
C MET A 276 -15.76 2.50 -25.66
N GLN A 277 -17.01 2.85 -25.98
CA GLN A 277 -17.72 2.27 -27.14
C GLN A 277 -17.17 2.77 -28.47
N VAL A 278 -16.77 4.04 -28.54
CA VAL A 278 -16.21 4.65 -29.76
C VAL A 278 -14.75 4.23 -29.94
N ASP A 279 -14.01 4.16 -28.87
CA ASP A 279 -12.55 4.00 -28.86
C ASP A 279 -12.13 2.98 -27.75
N PRO A 280 -12.34 1.66 -27.97
CA PRO A 280 -12.14 0.64 -26.94
C PRO A 280 -10.66 0.49 -26.57
N PRO A 281 -10.29 0.64 -25.26
CA PRO A 281 -8.94 0.37 -24.79
C PRO A 281 -8.70 -1.14 -24.66
N GLN A 282 -7.43 -1.55 -24.59
CA GLN A 282 -7.05 -2.94 -24.30
C GLN A 282 -6.82 -3.19 -22.83
N LEU A 283 -6.50 -2.13 -22.06
CA LEU A 283 -6.31 -2.21 -20.63
C LEU A 283 -6.66 -0.88 -19.95
N VAL A 284 -6.84 -0.94 -18.64
CA VAL A 284 -7.06 0.21 -17.77
C VAL A 284 -5.91 0.32 -16.77
N PHE A 285 -5.34 1.51 -16.61
CA PHE A 285 -4.54 1.87 -15.44
C PHE A 285 -5.37 2.78 -14.54
N ALA A 286 -5.51 2.42 -13.26
CA ALA A 286 -6.33 3.14 -12.31
C ALA A 286 -5.47 3.88 -11.26
N ALA A 287 -5.31 5.19 -11.43
CA ALA A 287 -4.80 6.10 -10.40
C ALA A 287 -5.97 6.59 -9.53
N LEU A 288 -6.61 5.66 -8.83
CA LEU A 288 -7.84 5.85 -8.05
C LEU A 288 -7.67 5.22 -6.66
N ASP A 289 -8.62 5.46 -5.77
CA ASP A 289 -8.79 4.65 -4.56
C ASP A 289 -9.69 3.42 -4.83
N PRO A 290 -9.77 2.45 -3.89
CA PRO A 290 -10.54 1.23 -4.12
C PRO A 290 -12.05 1.47 -4.32
N VAL A 291 -12.60 2.47 -3.63
CA VAL A 291 -14.04 2.81 -3.70
C VAL A 291 -14.37 3.41 -5.06
N GLN A 292 -13.54 4.34 -5.53
CA GLN A 292 -13.67 4.93 -6.87
C GLN A 292 -13.51 3.85 -7.96
N LEU A 293 -12.53 2.95 -7.81
CA LEU A 293 -12.33 1.88 -8.78
C LEU A 293 -13.52 0.92 -8.86
N ARG A 294 -14.13 0.57 -7.72
CA ARG A 294 -15.35 -0.25 -7.71
C ARG A 294 -16.48 0.41 -8.51
N GLN A 295 -16.73 1.71 -8.29
CA GLN A 295 -17.75 2.47 -9.02
C GLN A 295 -17.48 2.48 -10.53
N VAL A 296 -16.22 2.71 -10.91
CA VAL A 296 -15.81 2.65 -12.31
C VAL A 296 -16.09 1.27 -12.89
N ARG A 297 -15.62 0.20 -12.24
CA ARG A 297 -15.78 -1.16 -12.74
C ARG A 297 -17.25 -1.63 -12.77
N SER A 298 -18.08 -1.16 -11.83
CA SER A 298 -19.54 -1.34 -11.92
C SER A 298 -20.11 -0.65 -13.16
N ALA A 299 -19.52 0.46 -13.57
CA ALA A 299 -19.98 1.22 -14.73
C ALA A 299 -19.51 0.63 -16.08
N ILE A 300 -18.24 0.24 -16.20
CA ILE A 300 -17.62 -0.18 -17.46
C ILE A 300 -17.51 -1.71 -17.62
N GLY A 301 -17.81 -2.47 -16.56
CA GLY A 301 -17.65 -3.92 -16.51
C GLY A 301 -16.25 -4.34 -16.03
N THR A 302 -16.07 -5.64 -15.83
CA THR A 302 -14.87 -6.23 -15.23
C THR A 302 -13.98 -6.98 -16.22
N SER A 303 -14.32 -6.99 -17.49
CA SER A 303 -13.63 -7.79 -18.52
C SER A 303 -12.27 -7.25 -18.93
N LEU A 304 -12.07 -5.92 -18.86
CA LEU A 304 -10.80 -5.31 -19.24
C LEU A 304 -9.73 -5.57 -18.17
N PRO A 305 -8.51 -5.98 -18.56
CA PRO A 305 -7.38 -6.00 -17.67
C PRO A 305 -7.19 -4.65 -17.01
N THR A 306 -7.27 -4.62 -15.69
CA THR A 306 -7.16 -3.40 -14.88
C THR A 306 -5.95 -3.49 -13.96
N TYR A 307 -5.09 -2.50 -14.02
CA TYR A 307 -3.84 -2.40 -13.29
C TYR A 307 -3.83 -1.18 -12.38
N GLY A 308 -3.14 -1.29 -11.27
CA GLY A 308 -2.85 -0.15 -10.40
C GLY A 308 -1.81 -0.49 -9.34
N THR A 309 -1.46 0.51 -8.56
CA THR A 309 -0.55 0.38 -7.43
C THR A 309 -1.30 0.00 -6.16
N GLY A 310 -0.61 -0.04 -5.03
CA GLY A 310 -1.23 -0.20 -3.73
C GLY A 310 -2.36 0.81 -3.42
N SER A 311 -2.46 1.91 -4.17
CA SER A 311 -3.54 2.89 -4.00
C SER A 311 -4.94 2.31 -4.23
N ILE A 312 -5.07 1.27 -5.04
CA ILE A 312 -6.34 0.57 -5.32
C ILE A 312 -6.52 -0.69 -4.46
N ASN A 313 -5.61 -0.94 -3.54
CA ASN A 313 -5.67 -2.11 -2.65
C ASN A 313 -6.79 -1.91 -1.61
N PRO A 314 -7.84 -2.76 -1.60
CA PRO A 314 -8.93 -2.63 -0.64
C PRO A 314 -8.52 -3.01 0.79
N GLY A 315 -7.35 -3.66 0.96
CA GLY A 315 -6.96 -4.21 2.25
C GLY A 315 -7.87 -5.36 2.70
N PRO A 316 -7.83 -5.68 4.00
CA PRO A 316 -8.64 -6.75 4.57
C PRO A 316 -10.10 -6.33 4.89
N ASP A 317 -10.47 -5.09 4.65
CA ASP A 317 -11.82 -4.60 4.95
C ASP A 317 -12.81 -5.12 3.90
N PRO A 318 -13.75 -6.01 4.26
CA PRO A 318 -14.70 -6.59 3.31
C PRO A 318 -15.70 -5.54 2.77
N THR A 319 -15.85 -4.40 3.45
CA THR A 319 -16.75 -3.33 2.99
C THR A 319 -16.15 -2.53 1.84
N VAL A 320 -14.82 -2.48 1.77
CA VAL A 320 -14.06 -1.81 0.71
C VAL A 320 -13.83 -2.75 -0.48
N GLY A 321 -13.59 -4.03 -0.20
CA GLY A 321 -13.51 -5.09 -1.22
C GLY A 321 -14.88 -5.36 -1.87
N GLY A 322 -14.89 -6.07 -3.00
CA GLY A 322 -16.12 -6.45 -3.68
C GLY A 322 -15.83 -7.19 -4.98
N PRO A 323 -16.85 -7.85 -5.56
CA PRO A 323 -16.70 -8.63 -6.79
C PRO A 323 -16.24 -7.77 -7.98
N GLU A 324 -16.50 -6.47 -7.95
CA GLU A 324 -16.04 -5.55 -8.99
C GLU A 324 -14.51 -5.46 -9.05
N LEU A 325 -13.82 -5.73 -7.95
CA LEU A 325 -12.36 -5.74 -7.91
C LEU A 325 -11.75 -7.09 -8.31
N ALA A 326 -12.55 -8.12 -8.55
CA ALA A 326 -12.04 -9.41 -8.99
C ALA A 326 -11.24 -9.28 -10.30
N GLY A 327 -10.06 -9.90 -10.34
CA GLY A 327 -9.16 -9.86 -11.49
C GLY A 327 -8.34 -8.57 -11.65
N VAL A 328 -8.45 -7.62 -10.71
CA VAL A 328 -7.60 -6.41 -10.69
C VAL A 328 -6.17 -6.79 -10.36
N ARG A 329 -5.23 -6.22 -11.11
CA ARG A 329 -3.79 -6.41 -10.96
C ARG A 329 -3.22 -5.30 -10.10
N ILE A 330 -2.69 -5.66 -8.95
CA ILE A 330 -2.21 -4.72 -7.93
C ILE A 330 -0.72 -4.94 -7.71
N LEU A 331 0.06 -3.90 -7.93
CA LEU A 331 1.45 -3.85 -7.50
C LEU A 331 1.51 -3.26 -6.10
N ASP A 332 2.05 -4.00 -5.15
CA ASP A 332 2.16 -3.52 -3.77
C ASP A 332 3.29 -4.22 -3.00
N LEU A 333 3.54 -3.75 -1.78
CA LEU A 333 4.56 -4.30 -0.90
C LEU A 333 4.20 -5.74 -0.48
N PRO A 334 5.17 -6.67 -0.40
CA PRO A 334 4.96 -7.99 0.21
C PRO A 334 4.29 -7.89 1.58
N TRP A 335 4.62 -6.86 2.36
CA TRP A 335 4.01 -6.59 3.66
C TRP A 335 2.48 -6.55 3.64
N THR A 336 1.91 -6.01 2.58
CA THR A 336 0.46 -5.81 2.41
C THR A 336 -0.22 -6.96 1.69
N VAL A 337 0.41 -7.55 0.68
CA VAL A 337 -0.23 -8.53 -0.21
C VAL A 337 0.24 -9.98 -0.02
N GLN A 338 1.27 -10.20 0.81
CA GLN A 338 1.80 -11.53 1.12
C GLN A 338 1.90 -11.75 2.64
N PRO A 339 0.77 -11.74 3.38
CA PRO A 339 0.80 -11.88 4.84
C PRO A 339 1.45 -13.19 5.33
N ASP A 340 1.36 -14.26 4.53
CA ASP A 340 1.87 -15.58 4.84
C ASP A 340 3.33 -15.81 4.38
N ASN A 341 3.94 -14.80 3.73
CA ASN A 341 5.36 -14.87 3.40
C ASN A 341 6.18 -15.03 4.70
N PRO A 342 7.07 -16.04 4.81
CA PRO A 342 7.80 -16.31 6.04
C PRO A 342 8.59 -15.11 6.58
N LEU A 343 9.14 -14.27 5.69
CA LEU A 343 9.81 -13.05 6.11
C LEU A 343 8.82 -12.05 6.72
N VAL A 344 7.70 -11.81 6.05
CA VAL A 344 6.65 -10.88 6.51
C VAL A 344 6.02 -11.37 7.82
N ALA A 345 5.67 -12.65 7.91
CA ALA A 345 5.09 -13.27 9.10
C ALA A 345 6.03 -13.27 10.31
N SER A 346 7.34 -13.11 10.08
CA SER A 346 8.34 -13.11 11.14
C SER A 346 8.43 -11.81 11.94
N TYR A 347 7.73 -10.77 11.53
CA TYR A 347 7.65 -9.48 12.23
C TYR A 347 6.27 -9.26 12.84
N PRO A 348 6.17 -8.60 14.01
CA PRO A 348 4.89 -8.22 14.58
C PRO A 348 4.12 -7.30 13.64
N ARG A 349 2.80 -7.42 13.59
CA ARG A 349 1.96 -6.52 12.82
C ARG A 349 1.87 -5.15 13.47
N TRP A 350 1.81 -4.10 12.66
CA TRP A 350 1.57 -2.76 13.13
C TRP A 350 0.20 -2.68 13.84
N SER A 351 0.20 -2.30 15.11
CA SER A 351 -0.97 -2.23 15.98
C SER A 351 -1.39 -0.80 16.34
N GLY A 352 -0.85 0.21 15.65
CA GLY A 352 -1.24 1.60 15.90
C GLY A 352 -2.73 1.81 15.65
N GLU A 353 -3.43 2.41 16.63
CA GLU A 353 -4.88 2.63 16.59
C GLU A 353 -5.31 3.58 15.48
N THR A 354 -4.45 4.49 15.09
CA THR A 354 -4.71 5.51 14.07
C THR A 354 -3.71 5.31 12.94
N GLY A 355 -4.14 4.89 11.80
CA GLY A 355 -3.26 4.84 10.67
C GLY A 355 -3.65 3.76 9.69
N GLY A 356 -4.36 4.20 8.68
CA GLY A 356 -4.80 3.36 7.59
C GLY A 356 -3.63 2.65 6.88
N TYR A 357 -3.88 2.33 5.67
CA TYR A 357 -2.97 1.63 4.76
C TYR A 357 -1.55 2.22 4.72
N ASP A 358 -1.41 3.55 4.67
CA ASP A 358 -0.11 4.23 4.57
C ASP A 358 0.81 3.99 5.79
N MET A 359 0.26 3.93 6.99
CA MET A 359 1.05 3.69 8.20
C MET A 359 1.65 2.28 8.21
N LYS A 360 0.92 1.29 7.68
CA LYS A 360 1.42 -0.09 7.52
C LYS A 360 2.58 -0.15 6.53
N ARG A 361 2.53 0.64 5.47
CA ARG A 361 3.61 0.75 4.48
C ARG A 361 4.84 1.43 5.07
N LEU A 362 4.66 2.49 5.86
CA LEU A 362 5.75 3.17 6.56
C LEU A 362 6.40 2.29 7.64
N TYR A 363 5.61 1.48 8.32
CA TYR A 363 6.14 0.47 9.24
C TYR A 363 7.04 -0.54 8.51
N ALA A 364 6.58 -1.04 7.37
CA ALA A 364 7.38 -1.94 6.53
C ALA A 364 8.68 -1.28 6.03
N LEU A 365 8.61 0.01 5.64
CA LEU A 365 9.79 0.80 5.29
C LEU A 365 10.79 0.87 6.44
N GLY A 366 10.31 1.06 7.67
CA GLY A 366 11.15 1.06 8.88
C GLY A 366 11.90 -0.26 9.06
N ILE A 367 11.23 -1.40 8.91
CA ILE A 367 11.87 -2.73 8.98
C ILE A 367 13.01 -2.84 7.97
N ASP A 368 12.76 -2.53 6.71
CA ASP A 368 13.78 -2.67 5.68
C ASP A 368 14.88 -1.63 5.81
N ALA A 369 14.59 -0.42 6.29
CA ALA A 369 15.59 0.59 6.59
C ALA A 369 16.62 0.11 7.63
N TYR A 370 16.16 -0.56 8.69
CA TYR A 370 17.06 -1.21 9.65
C TYR A 370 17.90 -2.30 9.00
N ARG A 371 17.27 -3.18 8.22
CA ARG A 371 17.95 -4.30 7.57
C ARG A 371 19.00 -3.82 6.57
N ILE A 372 18.71 -2.77 5.80
CA ILE A 372 19.66 -2.12 4.90
C ILE A 372 20.82 -1.51 5.70
N ALA A 373 20.54 -0.76 6.78
CA ALA A 373 21.57 -0.16 7.62
C ALA A 373 22.53 -1.21 8.19
N ARG A 374 21.98 -2.31 8.66
CA ARG A 374 22.77 -3.42 9.22
C ARG A 374 23.66 -4.09 8.16
N GLU A 375 23.13 -4.32 6.96
CA GLU A 375 23.92 -4.90 5.86
C GLU A 375 25.00 -3.92 5.37
N LEU A 376 24.73 -2.62 5.32
CA LEU A 376 25.72 -1.59 5.00
C LEU A 376 26.86 -1.56 6.05
N ALA A 377 26.52 -1.74 7.33
CA ALA A 377 27.51 -1.85 8.39
C ALA A 377 28.39 -3.09 8.25
N ALA A 378 27.78 -4.22 7.88
CA ALA A 378 28.51 -5.50 7.71
C ALA A 378 29.39 -5.51 6.46
N ARG A 379 29.01 -4.74 5.43
CA ARG A 379 29.67 -4.74 4.11
C ARG A 379 29.81 -3.33 3.55
N PRO A 380 30.64 -2.47 4.16
CA PRO A 380 30.82 -1.09 3.71
C PRO A 380 31.23 -1.03 2.24
N GLY A 381 30.50 -0.24 1.45
CA GLY A 381 30.76 -0.03 0.03
C GLY A 381 30.42 -1.21 -0.90
N ALA A 382 29.87 -2.30 -0.38
CA ALA A 382 29.50 -3.44 -1.22
C ALA A 382 28.14 -3.20 -1.93
N ARG A 383 28.01 -3.80 -3.10
CA ARG A 383 26.72 -4.01 -3.76
C ARG A 383 26.09 -5.30 -3.22
N PHE A 384 24.81 -5.25 -2.88
CA PHE A 384 24.08 -6.43 -2.41
C PHE A 384 22.60 -6.37 -2.76
N GLU A 385 21.96 -7.52 -2.72
CA GLU A 385 20.51 -7.67 -2.82
C GLU A 385 19.95 -8.16 -1.49
N LEU A 386 18.72 -7.77 -1.21
CA LEU A 386 17.99 -8.10 0.00
C LEU A 386 16.52 -8.37 -0.33
N ASP A 387 16.03 -9.55 0.02
CA ASP A 387 14.58 -9.77 0.04
C ASP A 387 14.00 -9.00 1.22
N GLY A 388 13.24 -7.96 0.91
CA GLY A 388 12.64 -7.05 1.88
C GLY A 388 11.16 -7.33 2.11
N VAL A 389 10.63 -6.76 3.19
CA VAL A 389 9.17 -6.72 3.41
C VAL A 389 8.49 -5.67 2.54
N THR A 390 9.27 -4.78 1.91
CA THR A 390 8.79 -3.80 0.94
C THR A 390 9.05 -4.22 -0.52
N GLY A 391 9.69 -5.34 -0.77
CA GLY A 391 10.01 -5.85 -2.11
C GLY A 391 11.42 -6.42 -2.19
N ARG A 392 11.87 -6.80 -3.37
CA ARG A 392 13.28 -7.12 -3.61
C ARG A 392 14.07 -5.82 -3.76
N LEU A 393 15.09 -5.68 -2.93
CA LEU A 393 15.89 -4.47 -2.81
C LEU A 393 17.29 -4.71 -3.36
N SER A 394 17.75 -3.83 -4.26
CA SER A 394 19.14 -3.82 -4.75
C SER A 394 19.80 -2.55 -4.26
N ILE A 395 20.94 -2.67 -3.60
CA ILE A 395 21.67 -1.60 -2.96
C ILE A 395 23.10 -1.52 -3.53
N ASP A 396 23.52 -0.32 -3.94
CA ASP A 396 24.87 0.00 -4.41
C ASP A 396 25.28 1.41 -3.97
N MET A 397 25.91 1.55 -2.83
CA MET A 397 26.40 2.84 -2.32
C MET A 397 27.43 3.49 -3.26
N GLY A 398 28.12 2.73 -4.11
CA GLY A 398 29.09 3.24 -5.06
C GLY A 398 28.48 3.91 -6.29
N ALA A 399 27.22 3.63 -6.61
CA ALA A 399 26.53 4.09 -7.81
C ALA A 399 25.96 5.52 -7.70
N GLY A 400 26.10 6.19 -6.56
CA GLY A 400 25.54 7.53 -6.34
C GLY A 400 24.00 7.53 -6.40
N ALA A 401 23.42 8.43 -7.20
CA ALA A 401 21.95 8.61 -7.28
C ALA A 401 21.16 7.38 -7.74
N GLY A 402 21.80 6.41 -8.39
CA GLY A 402 21.16 5.16 -8.85
C GLY A 402 21.37 3.96 -7.91
N GLY A 403 21.85 4.21 -6.71
CA GLY A 403 22.27 3.15 -5.79
C GLY A 403 21.18 2.32 -5.12
N PHE A 404 19.91 2.63 -5.32
CA PHE A 404 18.78 1.88 -4.76
C PHE A 404 17.75 1.54 -5.83
N ARG A 405 17.27 0.31 -5.80
CA ARG A 405 16.13 -0.14 -6.59
C ARG A 405 15.26 -1.06 -5.73
N ARG A 406 13.96 -0.86 -5.81
CA ARG A 406 12.93 -1.74 -5.23
C ARG A 406 12.11 -2.35 -6.37
N VAL A 407 11.89 -3.66 -6.30
CA VAL A 407 10.91 -4.36 -7.14
C VAL A 407 9.82 -4.88 -6.20
N GLU A 408 8.63 -4.35 -6.36
CA GLU A 408 7.47 -4.72 -5.56
C GLU A 408 6.81 -5.99 -6.05
N THR A 409 5.75 -6.44 -5.38
CA THR A 409 5.06 -7.69 -5.71
C THR A 409 3.83 -7.40 -6.56
N GLY A 410 3.77 -8.03 -7.73
CA GLY A 410 2.56 -8.06 -8.54
C GLY A 410 1.61 -9.14 -8.06
N THR A 411 0.34 -8.80 -7.95
CA THR A 411 -0.72 -9.72 -7.54
C THR A 411 -1.99 -9.52 -8.36
N VAL A 412 -2.80 -10.56 -8.43
CA VAL A 412 -4.18 -10.49 -8.93
C VAL A 412 -5.11 -10.67 -7.74
N TYR A 413 -6.00 -9.69 -7.53
CA TYR A 413 -6.99 -9.73 -6.46
C TYR A 413 -8.19 -10.56 -6.87
N ARG A 414 -8.59 -11.53 -6.03
CA ARG A 414 -9.79 -12.35 -6.20
C ARG A 414 -10.40 -12.67 -4.84
N ASP A 415 -11.62 -12.21 -4.62
CA ASP A 415 -12.43 -12.57 -3.44
C ASP A 415 -11.69 -12.40 -2.09
N GLY A 416 -10.96 -11.30 -1.94
CA GLY A 416 -10.17 -11.01 -0.74
C GLY A 416 -8.78 -11.67 -0.69
N ILE A 417 -8.41 -12.44 -1.72
CA ILE A 417 -7.12 -13.14 -1.81
C ILE A 417 -6.24 -12.45 -2.86
N TYR A 418 -4.95 -12.34 -2.55
CA TYR A 418 -3.92 -11.83 -3.45
C TYR A 418 -3.11 -13.00 -4.01
N GLU A 419 -3.32 -13.31 -5.28
CA GLU A 419 -2.53 -14.31 -5.98
C GLU A 419 -1.29 -13.66 -6.58
N THR A 420 -0.10 -14.06 -6.11
CA THR A 420 1.16 -13.52 -6.62
C THR A 420 1.40 -13.92 -8.06
N VAL A 421 1.80 -12.96 -8.89
CA VAL A 421 2.19 -13.18 -10.28
C VAL A 421 3.63 -12.78 -10.52
N ALA A 422 4.34 -13.54 -11.33
CA ALA A 422 5.72 -13.21 -11.69
C ALA A 422 5.71 -12.12 -12.76
N PHE A 423 6.33 -10.97 -12.48
CA PHE A 423 6.61 -9.92 -13.45
C PHE A 423 8.02 -9.36 -13.21
N GLY A 424 8.61 -8.71 -14.20
CA GLY A 424 9.89 -8.00 -14.04
C GLY A 424 11.09 -8.92 -13.86
N ARG A 425 11.30 -9.88 -14.77
CA ARG A 425 12.59 -10.60 -14.93
C ARG A 425 13.57 -9.76 -15.72
#